data_059c2eb6e771910c95767dc65f58bb90
#
_entry.id   059c2eb6e771910c95767dc65f58bb90
#
_cell.length_a   1.000
_cell.length_b   1.000
_cell.length_c   1.000
_cell.angle_alpha   90.00
_cell.angle_beta   90.00
_cell.angle_gamma   90.00
#
_symmetry.space_group_name_H-M   'P 1'
#
loop_
_entity.id
_entity.type
_entity.pdbx_description
1 polymer ?
#
loop_
_entity_poly.entity_id
_entity_poly.type
_entity_poly.pdbx_seq_one_letter_code
_entity_poly.pdbx_strand_id
1 'polypeptide(L)'
;MRFLAGDFPNLLLMLQLTQMNTRDRSDDRDPPTTGLGGPLVPDDRKEPASISALSRACRIPFETTRRRLSRMEQAGLCRMVGGGYVAPMEVVAPFALRLAPGNDMNLGRLYRACARLGAIEGWRRGRTFTETAGHRLAS
;
A
#
# COMPACT_ATOMS: atom_id res chain seq x y z
N MET A 1 12.84 12.34 -5.35
CA MET A 1 11.41 12.48 -5.76
C MET A 1 11.19 12.73 -7.25
N ARG A 2 12.13 13.36 -7.94
CA ARG A 2 12.02 13.51 -9.42
C ARG A 2 11.88 12.18 -10.18
N PHE A 3 12.44 11.10 -9.64
CA PHE A 3 12.43 9.77 -10.26
C PHE A 3 11.03 9.12 -10.31
N LEU A 4 10.15 9.48 -9.38
CA LEU A 4 8.76 8.97 -9.36
C LEU A 4 7.79 9.90 -10.11
N ALA A 5 8.17 11.17 -10.32
CA ALA A 5 7.32 12.13 -11.00
C ALA A 5 7.28 11.82 -12.51
N GLY A 6 6.14 11.35 -12.98
CA GLY A 6 5.91 11.01 -14.38
C GLY A 6 6.18 9.55 -14.77
N ASP A 7 6.66 8.70 -13.86
CA ASP A 7 6.83 7.26 -14.11
C ASP A 7 5.84 6.45 -13.27
N PHE A 8 4.63 6.28 -13.79
CA PHE A 8 3.56 5.55 -13.12
C PHE A 8 3.94 4.11 -12.71
N PRO A 9 4.64 3.31 -13.51
CA PRO A 9 5.10 2.00 -13.10
C PRO A 9 6.04 2.00 -11.89
N ASN A 10 6.93 2.99 -11.76
CA ASN A 10 7.79 3.11 -10.60
C ASN A 10 7.00 3.50 -9.35
N LEU A 11 6.02 4.40 -9.49
CA LEU A 11 5.12 4.75 -8.39
C LEU A 11 4.32 3.53 -7.94
N LEU A 12 3.76 2.76 -8.87
CA LEU A 12 3.02 1.54 -8.57
C LEU A 12 3.89 0.51 -7.83
N LEU A 13 5.13 0.31 -8.29
CA LEU A 13 6.08 -0.58 -7.61
C LEU A 13 6.40 -0.11 -6.19
N MET A 14 6.61 1.19 -5.98
CA MET A 14 6.85 1.76 -4.64
C MET A 14 5.67 1.55 -3.70
N LEU A 15 4.45 1.83 -4.16
CA LEU A 15 3.24 1.63 -3.37
C LEU A 15 3.06 0.17 -3.00
N GLN A 16 3.22 -0.73 -3.96
CA GLN A 16 3.08 -2.17 -3.74
C GLN A 16 4.18 -2.71 -2.83
N LEU A 17 5.42 -2.24 -3.00
CA LEU A 17 6.55 -2.59 -2.14
C LEU A 17 6.28 -2.19 -0.69
N THR A 18 5.87 -0.94 -0.47
CA THR A 18 5.52 -0.44 0.87
C THR A 18 4.41 -1.26 1.49
N GLN A 19 3.39 -1.61 0.72
CA GLN A 19 2.27 -2.42 1.17
C GLN A 19 2.71 -3.84 1.58
N MET A 20 3.57 -4.48 0.78
CA MET A 20 4.10 -5.81 1.09
C MET A 20 5.03 -5.81 2.29
N ASN A 21 5.85 -4.78 2.44
CA ASN A 21 6.76 -4.66 3.59
C ASN A 21 6.02 -4.50 4.94
N THR A 22 4.75 -4.13 4.92
CA THR A 22 3.94 -3.87 6.12
C THR A 22 2.80 -4.88 6.32
N ARG A 23 2.68 -5.88 5.45
CA ARG A 23 1.50 -6.76 5.35
C ARG A 23 1.20 -7.57 6.60
N ASP A 24 2.23 -8.03 7.30
CA ASP A 24 2.10 -8.92 8.46
C ASP A 24 1.63 -8.21 9.75
N ARG A 25 1.43 -6.89 9.67
CA ARG A 25 1.01 -6.06 10.81
C ARG A 25 -0.43 -5.58 10.76
N SER A 26 -1.18 -6.04 9.79
CA SER A 26 -2.64 -5.87 9.75
C SER A 26 -3.36 -6.81 10.71
N ASP A 27 -2.64 -7.46 11.64
CA ASP A 27 -3.28 -8.25 12.67
C ASP A 27 -4.05 -7.31 13.60
N ASP A 28 -5.35 -7.51 13.66
CA ASP A 28 -6.40 -6.68 14.27
C ASP A 28 -6.24 -6.35 15.77
N ARG A 29 -5.06 -6.58 16.36
CA ARG A 29 -4.86 -6.49 17.81
C ARG A 29 -4.35 -5.17 18.33
N ASP A 30 -3.76 -4.34 17.47
CA ASP A 30 -3.35 -2.99 17.85
C ASP A 30 -4.10 -1.95 17.01
N PRO A 31 -5.00 -1.16 17.60
CA PRO A 31 -5.62 -0.05 16.90
C PRO A 31 -4.53 0.89 16.39
N PRO A 32 -4.68 1.44 15.17
CA PRO A 32 -3.73 2.41 14.65
C PRO A 32 -3.62 3.59 15.61
N THR A 33 -2.47 3.74 16.23
CA THR A 33 -2.22 4.76 17.25
C THR A 33 -2.01 6.17 16.68
N THR A 34 -2.01 6.32 15.36
CA THR A 34 -1.92 7.62 14.70
C THR A 34 -2.84 7.66 13.49
N GLY A 35 -3.63 8.71 13.35
CA GLY A 35 -4.68 8.92 12.34
C GLY A 35 -4.23 8.98 10.88
N LEU A 36 -3.12 8.39 10.50
CA LEU A 36 -2.57 8.44 9.16
C LEU A 36 -1.96 7.07 8.79
N GLY A 37 -2.84 6.08 8.64
CA GLY A 37 -2.47 4.79 8.09
C GLY A 37 -1.32 4.14 8.85
N GLY A 38 -1.59 3.54 9.97
CA GLY A 38 -0.70 2.71 10.75
C GLY A 38 0.67 3.29 11.14
N PRO A 39 1.28 2.81 12.20
CA PRO A 39 2.63 3.25 12.56
C PRO A 39 3.59 2.95 11.40
N LEU A 40 4.40 3.95 11.05
CA LEU A 40 5.51 3.75 10.13
C LEU A 40 6.35 2.58 10.65
N VAL A 41 6.43 1.51 9.89
CA VAL A 41 7.14 0.29 10.32
C VAL A 41 8.64 0.55 10.22
N PRO A 42 9.41 0.38 11.32
CA PRO A 42 10.86 0.47 11.26
C PRO A 42 11.45 -0.53 10.27
N ASP A 43 12.56 -0.17 9.65
CA ASP A 43 13.17 -0.96 8.58
C ASP A 43 13.58 -2.38 8.99
N ASP A 44 13.99 -2.55 10.25
CA ASP A 44 14.35 -3.85 10.85
C ASP A 44 13.16 -4.80 11.02
N ARG A 45 11.96 -4.26 10.91
CA ARG A 45 10.70 -5.01 11.07
C ARG A 45 9.92 -5.16 9.78
N LYS A 46 10.45 -4.67 8.66
CA LYS A 46 9.82 -4.81 7.35
C LYS A 46 10.09 -6.18 6.75
N GLU A 47 9.08 -6.78 6.15
CA GLU A 47 9.26 -8.00 5.37
C GLU A 47 9.75 -7.66 3.97
N PRO A 48 10.92 -8.22 3.53
CA PRO A 48 11.39 -8.02 2.18
C PRO A 48 10.45 -8.64 1.14
N ALA A 49 10.13 -7.88 0.09
CA ALA A 49 9.28 -8.36 -1.00
C ALA A 49 10.12 -8.86 -2.18
N SER A 50 9.84 -10.08 -2.65
CA SER A 50 10.53 -10.66 -3.80
C SER A 50 10.12 -9.98 -5.11
N ILE A 51 11.03 -9.99 -6.10
CA ILE A 51 10.75 -9.49 -7.47
C ILE A 51 9.54 -10.21 -8.06
N SER A 52 9.45 -11.53 -7.87
CA SER A 52 8.33 -12.35 -8.38
C SER A 52 7.00 -11.93 -7.77
N ALA A 53 6.96 -11.65 -6.46
CA ALA A 53 5.75 -11.20 -5.79
C ALA A 53 5.31 -9.82 -6.31
N LEU A 54 6.25 -8.88 -6.44
CA LEU A 54 5.99 -7.54 -6.98
C LEU A 54 5.56 -7.58 -8.44
N SER A 55 6.22 -8.39 -9.28
CA SER A 55 5.86 -8.59 -10.68
C SER A 55 4.41 -9.07 -10.83
N ARG A 56 4.02 -10.07 -10.06
CA ARG A 56 2.65 -10.60 -10.08
C ARG A 56 1.62 -9.57 -9.57
N ALA A 57 1.92 -8.91 -8.48
CA ALA A 57 0.99 -7.94 -7.87
C ALA A 57 0.78 -6.71 -8.76
N CYS A 58 1.82 -6.19 -9.38
CA CYS A 58 1.73 -5.04 -10.28
C CYS A 58 1.35 -5.41 -11.71
N ARG A 59 1.31 -6.71 -12.05
CA ARG A 59 1.13 -7.20 -13.42
C ARG A 59 2.15 -6.63 -14.41
N ILE A 60 3.38 -6.47 -13.95
CA ILE A 60 4.52 -6.03 -14.76
C ILE A 60 5.42 -7.25 -15.01
N PRO A 61 5.91 -7.49 -16.25
CA PRO A 61 6.80 -8.60 -16.53
C PRO A 61 8.00 -8.64 -15.59
N PHE A 62 8.43 -9.85 -15.18
CA PHE A 62 9.49 -10.05 -14.18
C PHE A 62 10.76 -9.28 -14.51
N GLU A 63 11.25 -9.38 -15.75
CA GLU A 63 12.48 -8.72 -16.18
C GLU A 63 12.35 -7.19 -16.16
N THR A 64 11.18 -6.65 -16.51
CA THR A 64 10.90 -5.22 -16.43
C THR A 64 10.88 -4.78 -14.97
N THR A 65 10.23 -5.55 -14.08
CA THR A 65 10.21 -5.31 -12.64
C THR A 65 11.62 -5.30 -12.07
N ARG A 66 12.43 -6.31 -12.41
CA ARG A 66 13.83 -6.43 -11.97
C ARG A 66 14.65 -5.20 -12.36
N ARG A 67 14.57 -4.78 -13.63
CA ARG A 67 15.31 -3.60 -14.11
C ARG A 67 14.86 -2.31 -13.44
N ARG A 68 13.57 -2.15 -13.21
CA ARG A 68 13.03 -0.97 -12.52
C ARG A 68 13.47 -0.91 -11.06
N LEU A 69 13.36 -2.01 -10.34
CA LEU A 69 13.81 -2.11 -8.95
C LEU A 69 15.31 -1.83 -8.81
N SER A 70 16.14 -2.36 -9.72
CA SER A 70 17.56 -2.06 -9.73
C SER A 70 17.87 -0.55 -9.91
N ARG A 71 17.14 0.13 -10.80
CA ARG A 71 17.25 1.59 -10.97
C ARG A 71 16.75 2.36 -9.75
N MET A 72 15.67 1.90 -9.14
CA MET A 72 15.13 2.49 -7.91
C MET A 72 16.10 2.31 -6.75
N GLU A 73 16.77 1.17 -6.66
CA GLU A 73 17.83 0.92 -5.67
C GLU A 73 19.02 1.86 -5.87
N GLN A 74 19.49 2.02 -7.11
CA GLN A 74 20.56 2.99 -7.45
C GLN A 74 20.16 4.43 -7.10
N ALA A 75 18.89 4.76 -7.19
CA ALA A 75 18.34 6.07 -6.80
C ALA A 75 18.07 6.19 -5.28
N GLY A 76 18.35 5.16 -4.48
CA GLY A 76 18.13 5.15 -3.03
C GLY A 76 16.67 5.01 -2.61
N LEU A 77 15.76 4.65 -3.51
CA LEU A 77 14.32 4.52 -3.23
C LEU A 77 13.94 3.18 -2.60
N CYS A 78 14.72 2.16 -2.82
CA CYS A 78 14.57 0.85 -2.18
C CYS A 78 15.95 0.24 -1.98
N ARG A 79 16.03 -0.84 -1.21
CA ARG A 79 17.26 -1.60 -1.01
C ARG A 79 16.98 -3.09 -0.93
N MET A 80 17.94 -3.89 -1.35
CA MET A 80 17.87 -5.34 -1.24
C MET A 80 18.25 -5.79 0.16
N VAL A 81 17.41 -6.63 0.77
CA VAL A 81 17.61 -7.21 2.09
C VAL A 81 17.13 -8.67 2.04
N GLY A 82 17.98 -9.63 2.40
CA GLY A 82 17.58 -11.03 2.52
C GLY A 82 16.90 -11.64 1.29
N GLY A 83 17.33 -11.26 0.06
CA GLY A 83 16.76 -11.77 -1.18
C GLY A 83 15.46 -11.10 -1.64
N GLY A 84 15.03 -10.04 -0.98
CA GLY A 84 13.89 -9.22 -1.38
C GLY A 84 14.20 -7.73 -1.27
N TYR A 85 13.23 -6.90 -1.63
CA TYR A 85 13.36 -5.44 -1.57
C TYR A 85 12.58 -4.85 -0.40
N VAL A 86 13.14 -3.80 0.19
CA VAL A 86 12.52 -3.00 1.25
C VAL A 86 12.54 -1.53 0.84
N ALA A 87 11.42 -0.83 1.06
CA ALA A 87 11.36 0.62 0.94
C ALA A 87 11.79 1.26 2.27
N PRO A 88 12.90 2.03 2.31
CA PRO A 88 13.41 2.62 3.55
C PRO A 88 12.43 3.62 4.16
N MET A 89 12.43 3.73 5.48
CA MET A 89 11.58 4.68 6.22
C MET A 89 11.84 6.12 5.78
N GLU A 90 13.09 6.49 5.56
CA GLU A 90 13.47 7.83 5.12
C GLU A 90 12.90 8.23 3.76
N VAL A 91 12.53 7.25 2.93
CA VAL A 91 11.87 7.47 1.64
C VAL A 91 10.35 7.50 1.80
N VAL A 92 9.81 6.57 2.58
CA VAL A 92 8.36 6.38 2.73
C VAL A 92 7.73 7.48 3.58
N ALA A 93 8.37 7.87 4.69
CA ALA A 93 7.80 8.83 5.64
C ALA A 93 7.50 10.21 5.03
N PRO A 94 8.42 10.86 4.31
CA PRO A 94 8.13 12.16 3.68
C PRO A 94 7.02 12.08 2.64
N PHE A 95 6.95 10.98 1.90
CA PHE A 95 5.90 10.73 0.91
C PHE A 95 4.54 10.54 1.59
N ALA A 96 4.46 9.71 2.61
CA ALA A 96 3.26 9.49 3.39
C ALA A 96 2.74 10.78 4.04
N LEU A 97 3.62 11.56 4.66
CA LEU A 97 3.26 12.83 5.30
C LEU A 97 2.72 13.87 4.30
N ARG A 98 3.23 13.89 3.07
CA ARG A 98 2.72 14.81 2.02
C ARG A 98 1.36 14.38 1.48
N LEU A 99 1.08 13.09 1.42
CA LEU A 99 -0.21 12.56 0.95
C LEU A 99 -1.26 12.52 2.06
N ALA A 100 -0.84 12.52 3.29
CA ALA A 100 -1.70 12.33 4.46
C ALA A 100 -2.94 13.25 4.48
N PRO A 101 -2.82 14.58 4.32
CA PRO A 101 -3.99 15.46 4.41
C PRO A 101 -5.04 15.18 3.33
N GLY A 102 -4.58 14.91 2.10
CA GLY A 102 -5.48 14.57 0.99
C GLY A 102 -6.11 13.20 1.15
N ASN A 103 -5.34 12.23 1.61
CA ASN A 103 -5.81 10.87 1.87
C ASN A 103 -6.81 10.83 3.02
N ASP A 104 -6.57 11.56 4.09
CA ASP A 104 -7.48 11.61 5.24
C ASP A 104 -8.87 12.12 4.83
N MET A 105 -8.93 13.21 4.06
CA MET A 105 -10.18 13.73 3.54
C MET A 105 -10.87 12.73 2.59
N ASN A 106 -10.12 12.08 1.70
CA ASN A 106 -10.67 11.10 0.76
C ASN A 106 -11.14 9.83 1.45
N LEU A 107 -10.37 9.32 2.42
CA LEU A 107 -10.77 8.19 3.26
C LEU A 107 -12.03 8.50 4.08
N GLY A 108 -12.12 9.70 4.63
CA GLY A 108 -13.31 10.14 5.34
C GLY A 108 -14.56 10.19 4.45
N ARG A 109 -14.42 10.62 3.20
CA ARG A 109 -15.51 10.59 2.20
C ARG A 109 -15.89 9.15 1.83
N LEU A 110 -14.90 8.32 1.54
CA LEU A 110 -15.10 6.91 1.22
C LEU A 110 -15.76 6.16 2.39
N TYR A 111 -15.26 6.36 3.60
CA TYR A 111 -15.82 5.75 4.80
C TYR A 111 -17.32 6.11 4.99
N ARG A 112 -17.66 7.40 4.85
CA ARG A 112 -19.06 7.84 4.95
C ARG A 112 -19.94 7.25 3.83
N ALA A 113 -19.41 7.13 2.62
CA ALA A 113 -20.14 6.48 1.53
C ALA A 113 -20.35 4.99 1.81
N CYS A 114 -19.33 4.27 2.24
CA CYS A 114 -19.41 2.85 2.61
C CYS A 114 -20.37 2.61 3.79
N ALA A 115 -20.35 3.50 4.77
CA ALA A 115 -21.28 3.43 5.91
C ALA A 115 -22.75 3.59 5.46
N ARG A 116 -23.03 4.57 4.58
CA ARG A 116 -24.38 4.79 4.02
C ARG A 116 -24.88 3.60 3.20
N LEU A 117 -23.98 2.93 2.47
CA LEU A 117 -24.31 1.74 1.69
C LEU A 117 -24.39 0.45 2.54
N GLY A 118 -24.08 0.51 3.83
CA GLY A 118 -24.03 -0.66 4.71
C GLY A 118 -22.84 -1.58 4.45
N ALA A 119 -21.85 -1.14 3.65
CA ALA A 119 -20.70 -1.96 3.29
C ALA A 119 -19.84 -2.31 4.51
N ILE A 120 -19.67 -1.38 5.46
CA ILE A 120 -18.90 -1.59 6.69
C ILE A 120 -19.49 -2.74 7.50
N GLU A 121 -20.81 -2.74 7.68
CA GLU A 121 -21.50 -3.81 8.40
C GLU A 121 -21.43 -5.14 7.62
N GLY A 122 -21.47 -5.09 6.29
CA GLY A 122 -21.24 -6.23 5.44
C GLY A 122 -19.85 -6.85 5.64
N TRP A 123 -18.81 -6.03 5.69
CA TRP A 123 -17.42 -6.48 5.90
C TRP A 123 -17.22 -7.10 7.29
N ARG A 124 -17.80 -6.51 8.33
CA ARG A 124 -17.78 -7.11 9.69
C ARG A 124 -18.41 -8.51 9.72
N ARG A 125 -19.33 -8.79 8.81
CA ARG A 125 -19.96 -10.11 8.64
C ARG A 125 -19.29 -11.00 7.59
N GLY A 126 -18.09 -10.62 7.12
CA GLY A 126 -17.32 -11.37 6.11
C GLY A 126 -17.86 -11.28 4.68
N ARG A 127 -18.75 -10.33 4.37
CA ARG A 127 -19.26 -10.11 3.01
C ARG A 127 -18.41 -9.11 2.25
N THR A 128 -18.30 -9.29 0.92
CA THR A 128 -17.60 -8.34 0.05
C THR A 128 -18.44 -7.07 -0.19
N PHE A 129 -17.79 -6.00 -0.63
CA PHE A 129 -18.47 -4.76 -1.01
C PHE A 129 -19.52 -5.00 -2.11
N THR A 130 -19.19 -5.80 -3.10
CA THR A 130 -20.06 -6.11 -4.24
C THR A 130 -21.34 -6.82 -3.81
N GLU A 131 -21.24 -7.78 -2.89
CA GLU A 131 -22.41 -8.50 -2.34
C GLU A 131 -23.30 -7.56 -1.52
N THR A 132 -22.71 -6.63 -0.76
CA THR A 132 -23.46 -5.70 0.09
C THR A 132 -24.13 -4.60 -0.73
N ALA A 133 -23.43 -4.03 -1.70
CA ALA A 133 -23.95 -2.96 -2.55
C ALA A 133 -25.01 -3.48 -3.55
N GLY A 134 -24.78 -4.65 -4.12
CA GLY A 134 -25.72 -5.28 -5.08
C GLY A 134 -27.09 -5.55 -4.46
N HIS A 135 -27.15 -5.92 -3.20
CA HIS A 135 -28.41 -6.20 -2.51
C HIS A 135 -29.25 -4.93 -2.25
N ARG A 136 -28.63 -3.77 -2.08
CA ARG A 136 -29.34 -2.50 -1.87
C ARG A 136 -29.74 -1.79 -3.16
N LEU A 137 -29.05 -2.05 -4.26
CA LEU A 137 -29.40 -1.48 -5.57
C LEU A 137 -30.50 -2.27 -6.27
N ALA A 138 -30.77 -3.50 -5.83
CA ALA A 138 -31.83 -4.38 -6.33
C ALA A 138 -33.12 -4.31 -5.53
N SER A 139 -33.16 -3.51 -4.48
CA SER A 139 -34.34 -3.23 -3.62
C SER A 139 -34.90 -1.86 -3.88
#